data_c2a1a44d76cc0f28f5435b8dcd4e0e30
#
_entry.id   c2a1a44d76cc0f28f5435b8dcd4e0e30
#
_cell.length_a   1.000
_cell.length_b   1.000
_cell.length_c   1.000
_cell.angle_alpha   90.00
_cell.angle_beta   90.00
_cell.angle_gamma   90.00
#
_symmetry.space_group_name_H-M   'P 1'
#
loop_
_entity.id
_entity.type
_entity.pdbx_description
1 polymer ?
#
loop_
_entity_poly.entity_id
_entity_poly.type
_entity_poly.pdbx_seq_one_letter_code
_entity_poly.pdbx_strand_id
1 'polypeptide(L)'
;MSGPQIRVKTGKEIARQRRPRRHQCWDHLIAAPLWPLHGANLGTLVRTCDAVGACLAVPRLPWVPEALERGNTLRRPACVHWTGRDACRWLLQQRSAGARIIGVELAEEAIRLADLPAARQRTIAVLGHEQTGIPPEAVDLLDVAVEIPMAGSGASLNVAVAGSLVLYRLAGLI
;
A
#
# COMPACT_ATOMS: atom_id res chain seq x y z
N MET A 1 -20.09 -8.92 -39.74
CA MET A 1 -18.83 -9.07 -38.99
C MET A 1 -19.20 -8.98 -37.52
N SER A 2 -19.22 -10.10 -36.80
CA SER A 2 -19.46 -10.12 -35.36
C SER A 2 -18.24 -9.55 -34.65
N GLY A 3 -18.42 -8.47 -33.87
CA GLY A 3 -17.37 -7.87 -33.08
C GLY A 3 -16.82 -8.84 -32.01
N PRO A 4 -15.66 -8.53 -31.38
CA PRO A 4 -15.06 -9.40 -30.40
C PRO A 4 -16.02 -9.64 -29.22
N GLN A 5 -16.39 -10.89 -28.97
CA GLN A 5 -17.21 -11.25 -27.82
C GLN A 5 -16.34 -11.21 -26.56
N ILE A 6 -16.60 -10.24 -25.69
CA ILE A 6 -15.97 -10.16 -24.36
C ILE A 6 -16.60 -11.22 -23.46
N ARG A 7 -15.79 -12.20 -23.01
CA ARG A 7 -16.21 -13.23 -22.05
C ARG A 7 -15.57 -12.97 -20.67
N VAL A 8 -16.38 -12.84 -19.67
CA VAL A 8 -15.91 -12.71 -18.28
C VAL A 8 -15.42 -14.06 -17.76
N LYS A 9 -14.19 -14.09 -17.23
CA LYS A 9 -13.60 -15.29 -16.65
C LYS A 9 -14.24 -15.62 -15.30
N THR A 10 -14.53 -16.89 -15.06
CA THR A 10 -14.98 -17.37 -13.76
C THR A 10 -13.86 -17.35 -12.72
N GLY A 11 -14.20 -17.28 -11.42
CA GLY A 11 -13.22 -17.33 -10.34
C GLY A 11 -12.33 -18.60 -10.37
N LYS A 12 -12.86 -19.74 -10.86
CA LYS A 12 -12.09 -20.99 -11.04
C LYS A 12 -11.04 -20.87 -12.16
N GLU A 13 -11.38 -20.23 -13.28
CA GLU A 13 -10.45 -19.98 -14.38
C GLU A 13 -9.34 -19.02 -13.98
N ILE A 14 -9.69 -17.96 -13.25
CA ILE A 14 -8.71 -17.01 -12.70
C ILE A 14 -7.75 -17.72 -11.73
N ALA A 15 -8.27 -18.53 -10.82
CA ALA A 15 -7.46 -19.27 -9.86
C ALA A 15 -6.47 -20.25 -10.51
N ARG A 16 -6.87 -20.89 -11.63
CA ARG A 16 -5.98 -21.79 -12.40
C ARG A 16 -4.88 -21.05 -13.13
N GLN A 17 -5.11 -19.81 -13.56
CA GLN A 17 -4.13 -18.98 -14.29
C GLN A 17 -3.12 -18.29 -13.36
N ARG A 18 -3.51 -18.03 -12.11
CA ARG A 18 -2.62 -17.43 -11.11
C ARG A 18 -1.72 -18.51 -10.53
N ARG A 19 -0.44 -18.54 -10.96
CA ARG A 19 0.57 -19.31 -10.23
C ARG A 19 0.77 -18.64 -8.86
N PRO A 20 0.65 -19.40 -7.74
CA PRO A 20 0.95 -18.85 -6.43
C PRO A 20 2.44 -18.44 -6.42
N ARG A 21 2.73 -17.15 -6.45
CA ARG A 21 4.06 -16.67 -6.12
C ARG A 21 4.33 -17.05 -4.66
N ARG A 22 5.47 -17.65 -4.38
CA ARG A 22 5.94 -17.78 -2.99
C ARG A 22 6.07 -16.36 -2.45
N HIS A 23 5.21 -16.01 -1.51
CA HIS A 23 5.30 -14.74 -0.82
C HIS A 23 6.53 -14.80 0.09
N GLN A 24 7.52 -13.99 -0.20
CA GLN A 24 8.67 -13.80 0.67
C GLN A 24 8.43 -12.51 1.44
N CYS A 25 8.07 -12.65 2.71
CA CYS A 25 7.93 -11.53 3.62
C CYS A 25 9.22 -10.72 3.64
N TRP A 26 9.09 -9.42 3.63
CA TRP A 26 10.18 -8.47 3.78
C TRP A 26 11.11 -8.28 2.59
N ASP A 27 10.95 -9.01 1.50
CA ASP A 27 11.93 -8.96 0.42
C ASP A 27 11.72 -7.81 -0.56
N HIS A 28 10.53 -7.13 -0.57
CA HIS A 28 10.32 -6.09 -1.58
C HIS A 28 9.32 -5.00 -1.22
N LEU A 29 8.02 -5.25 -1.11
CA LEU A 29 7.01 -4.19 -1.05
C LEU A 29 6.13 -4.31 0.19
N ILE A 30 6.03 -3.22 0.94
CA ILE A 30 5.23 -3.13 2.16
C ILE A 30 4.38 -1.86 2.09
N ALA A 31 3.07 -1.99 2.22
CA ALA A 31 2.18 -0.87 2.48
C ALA A 31 2.16 -0.58 3.98
N ALA A 32 2.34 0.65 4.38
CA ALA A 32 2.45 1.04 5.79
C ALA A 32 1.50 2.20 6.13
N PRO A 33 0.18 1.93 6.31
CA PRO A 33 -0.75 2.89 6.91
C PRO A 33 -0.49 2.96 8.42
N LEU A 34 0.42 3.86 8.82
CA LEU A 34 0.93 3.91 10.19
C LEU A 34 0.04 4.73 11.14
N TRP A 35 -0.84 5.57 10.58
CA TRP A 35 -1.79 6.42 11.34
C TRP A 35 -3.23 6.23 10.84
N PRO A 36 -3.75 4.98 10.80
CA PRO A 36 -5.05 4.73 10.21
C PRO A 36 -6.17 5.30 11.09
N LEU A 37 -7.13 5.98 10.45
CA LEU A 37 -8.35 6.50 11.10
C LEU A 37 -9.54 5.56 10.86
N HIS A 38 -9.70 5.08 9.62
CA HIS A 38 -10.87 4.30 9.22
C HIS A 38 -10.55 2.84 8.87
N GLY A 39 -11.18 1.91 9.56
CA GLY A 39 -10.98 0.47 9.38
C GLY A 39 -11.30 -0.02 7.96
N ALA A 40 -12.26 0.60 7.26
CA ALA A 40 -12.59 0.24 5.87
C ALA A 40 -11.40 0.40 4.91
N ASN A 41 -10.53 1.39 5.16
CA ASN A 41 -9.32 1.60 4.36
C ASN A 41 -8.32 0.47 4.55
N LEU A 42 -8.19 -0.06 5.77
CA LEU A 42 -7.32 -1.21 6.05
C LEU A 42 -7.78 -2.46 5.31
N GLY A 43 -9.08 -2.74 5.30
CA GLY A 43 -9.65 -3.86 4.55
C GLY A 43 -9.39 -3.77 3.05
N THR A 44 -9.49 -2.57 2.48
CA THR A 44 -9.18 -2.33 1.07
C THR A 44 -7.68 -2.56 0.80
N LEU A 45 -6.81 -2.03 1.64
CA LEU A 45 -5.35 -2.19 1.52
C LEU A 45 -4.90 -3.65 1.65
N VAL A 46 -5.51 -4.44 2.53
CA VAL A 46 -5.26 -5.89 2.62
C VAL A 46 -5.46 -6.57 1.26
N ARG A 47 -6.57 -6.27 0.58
CA ARG A 47 -6.88 -6.84 -0.74
C ARG A 47 -5.92 -6.35 -1.82
N THR A 48 -5.54 -5.07 -1.76
CA THR A 48 -4.55 -4.51 -2.69
C THR A 48 -3.19 -5.17 -2.49
N CYS A 49 -2.74 -5.34 -1.24
CA CYS A 49 -1.49 -6.03 -0.94
C CYS A 49 -1.47 -7.45 -1.49
N ASP A 50 -2.55 -8.23 -1.32
CA ASP A 50 -2.67 -9.56 -1.93
C ASP A 50 -2.59 -9.48 -3.46
N ALA A 51 -3.27 -8.53 -4.08
CA ALA A 51 -3.32 -8.39 -5.53
C ALA A 51 -1.95 -8.10 -6.16
N VAL A 52 -1.11 -7.30 -5.50
CA VAL A 52 0.23 -6.92 -5.97
C VAL A 52 1.35 -7.77 -5.38
N GLY A 53 1.04 -8.66 -4.44
CA GLY A 53 2.01 -9.51 -3.75
C GLY A 53 2.83 -8.75 -2.68
N ALA A 54 2.27 -7.70 -2.08
CA ALA A 54 2.89 -6.91 -1.02
C ALA A 54 2.48 -7.39 0.38
N CYS A 55 3.22 -6.94 1.40
CA CYS A 55 2.82 -7.04 2.81
C CYS A 55 2.10 -5.77 3.26
N LEU A 56 1.31 -5.88 4.32
CA LEU A 56 0.74 -4.75 5.03
C LEU A 56 1.40 -4.60 6.41
N ALA A 57 1.90 -3.41 6.75
CA ALA A 57 2.42 -3.09 8.08
C ALA A 57 1.49 -2.10 8.78
N VAL A 58 0.98 -2.45 9.95
CA VAL A 58 -0.03 -1.68 10.69
C VAL A 58 0.33 -1.52 12.16
N PRO A 59 -0.06 -0.41 12.82
CA PRO A 59 0.14 -0.24 14.24
C PRO A 59 -0.73 -1.22 15.04
N ARG A 60 -0.25 -1.64 16.20
CA ARG A 60 -0.99 -2.50 17.12
C ARG A 60 -1.99 -1.66 17.93
N LEU A 61 -3.10 -1.28 17.30
CA LEU A 61 -4.22 -0.60 17.95
C LEU A 61 -5.35 -1.60 18.23
N PRO A 62 -6.14 -1.42 19.30
CA PRO A 62 -7.17 -2.39 19.71
C PRO A 62 -8.20 -2.75 18.64
N TRP A 63 -8.56 -1.80 17.80
CA TRP A 63 -9.59 -1.94 16.76
C TRP A 63 -9.06 -2.46 15.42
N VAL A 64 -7.74 -2.43 15.18
CA VAL A 64 -7.13 -2.80 13.90
C VAL A 64 -7.36 -4.27 13.53
N PRO A 65 -7.23 -5.26 14.45
CA PRO A 65 -7.49 -6.66 14.12
C PRO A 65 -8.89 -6.87 13.53
N GLU A 66 -9.92 -6.33 14.19
CA GLU A 66 -11.31 -6.44 13.72
C GLU A 66 -11.52 -5.75 12.36
N ALA A 67 -10.89 -4.59 12.14
CA ALA A 67 -10.98 -3.87 10.87
C ALA A 67 -10.36 -4.67 9.71
N LEU A 68 -9.24 -5.35 9.95
CA LEU A 68 -8.60 -6.22 8.98
C LEU A 68 -9.48 -7.44 8.64
N GLU A 69 -10.11 -8.05 9.64
CA GLU A 69 -11.02 -9.18 9.44
C GLU A 69 -12.26 -8.81 8.63
N ARG A 70 -12.91 -7.70 8.95
CA ARG A 70 -14.11 -7.21 8.23
C ARG A 70 -13.86 -6.96 6.74
N GLY A 71 -12.67 -6.45 6.39
CA GLY A 71 -12.29 -6.18 5.00
C GLY A 71 -11.66 -7.37 4.28
N ASN A 72 -11.30 -8.41 5.00
CA ASN A 72 -10.57 -9.54 4.45
C ASN A 72 -11.53 -10.57 3.82
N THR A 73 -11.68 -10.49 2.50
CA THR A 73 -12.41 -11.48 1.70
C THR A 73 -11.49 -12.51 1.06
N LEU A 74 -10.23 -12.58 1.49
CA LEU A 74 -9.23 -13.47 0.93
C LEU A 74 -9.39 -14.90 1.48
N ARG A 75 -9.15 -15.88 0.63
CA ARG A 75 -9.14 -17.31 1.03
C ARG A 75 -7.92 -17.67 1.88
N ARG A 76 -6.86 -16.88 1.85
CA ARG A 76 -5.63 -17.07 2.61
C ARG A 76 -5.42 -15.85 3.48
N PRO A 77 -4.80 -16.00 4.67
CA PRO A 77 -4.44 -14.86 5.48
C PRO A 77 -3.55 -13.90 4.68
N ALA A 78 -3.86 -12.61 4.77
CA ALA A 78 -2.96 -11.59 4.24
C ALA A 78 -1.65 -11.57 5.04
N CYS A 79 -0.56 -11.18 4.40
CA CYS A 79 0.69 -10.95 5.09
C CYS A 79 0.63 -9.62 5.83
N VAL A 80 0.42 -9.67 7.14
CA VAL A 80 0.32 -8.50 8.01
C VAL A 80 1.46 -8.49 9.03
N HIS A 81 2.15 -7.37 9.12
CA HIS A 81 3.19 -7.11 10.11
C HIS A 81 2.70 -6.07 11.10
N TRP A 82 2.91 -6.34 12.38
CA TRP A 82 2.57 -5.43 13.44
C TRP A 82 3.75 -4.51 13.72
N THR A 83 3.57 -3.20 13.54
CA THR A 83 4.51 -2.20 14.02
C THR A 83 4.26 -1.94 15.51
N GLY A 84 5.21 -1.37 16.22
CA GLY A 84 4.95 -0.87 17.56
C GLY A 84 3.95 0.30 17.56
N ARG A 85 3.81 0.98 18.70
CA ARG A 85 3.02 2.22 18.79
C ARG A 85 3.77 3.42 18.20
N ASP A 86 5.09 3.35 18.15
CA ASP A 86 5.98 4.39 17.65
C ASP A 86 6.32 4.10 16.18
N ALA A 87 5.62 4.79 15.29
CA ALA A 87 5.77 4.65 13.85
C ALA A 87 7.16 5.12 13.38
N CYS A 88 7.66 6.22 13.92
CA CYS A 88 8.96 6.78 13.53
C CYS A 88 10.10 5.84 13.91
N ARG A 89 10.07 5.28 15.12
CA ARG A 89 11.05 4.28 15.53
C ARG A 89 11.03 3.05 14.63
N TRP A 90 9.85 2.59 14.23
CA TRP A 90 9.73 1.47 13.31
C TRP A 90 10.31 1.82 11.93
N LEU A 91 10.01 3.00 11.38
CA LEU A 91 10.57 3.48 10.11
C LEU A 91 12.11 3.56 10.16
N LEU A 92 12.67 4.11 11.23
CA LEU A 92 14.13 4.16 11.44
C LEU A 92 14.76 2.77 11.43
N GLN A 93 14.14 1.79 12.10
CA GLN A 93 14.60 0.40 12.07
C GLN A 93 14.57 -0.19 10.65
N GLN A 94 13.51 0.09 9.89
CA GLN A 94 13.41 -0.39 8.52
C GLN A 94 14.46 0.26 7.62
N ARG A 95 14.68 1.57 7.75
CA ARG A 95 15.71 2.31 7.01
C ARG A 95 17.10 1.79 7.32
N SER A 96 17.42 1.57 8.60
CA SER A 96 18.68 0.98 9.03
C SER A 96 18.90 -0.45 8.50
N ALA A 97 17.82 -1.17 8.20
CA ALA A 97 17.83 -2.47 7.54
C ALA A 97 17.88 -2.40 6.00
N GLY A 98 18.09 -1.20 5.42
CA GLY A 98 18.24 -0.98 3.99
C GLY A 98 16.95 -0.84 3.21
N ALA A 99 15.80 -0.63 3.88
CA ALA A 99 14.56 -0.36 3.18
C ALA A 99 14.52 1.07 2.65
N ARG A 100 13.98 1.25 1.45
CA ARG A 100 13.61 2.55 0.89
C ARG A 100 12.25 2.96 1.44
N ILE A 101 12.14 4.17 1.95
CA ILE A 101 10.92 4.71 2.55
C ILE A 101 10.31 5.75 1.60
N ILE A 102 9.10 5.46 1.12
CA ILE A 102 8.36 6.33 0.19
C ILE A 102 7.12 6.84 0.90
N GLY A 103 6.93 8.14 1.00
CA GLY A 103 5.70 8.76 1.50
C GLY A 103 4.72 9.04 0.36
N VAL A 104 3.44 8.70 0.57
CA VAL A 104 2.35 9.09 -0.34
C VAL A 104 1.76 10.38 0.22
N GLU A 105 2.26 11.50 -0.26
CA GLU A 105 1.94 12.83 0.30
C GLU A 105 2.15 13.93 -0.75
N LEU A 106 1.42 15.04 -0.60
CA LEU A 106 1.65 16.27 -1.35
C LEU A 106 2.78 17.05 -0.67
N ALA A 107 3.93 17.16 -1.32
CA ALA A 107 5.09 17.89 -0.83
C ALA A 107 5.77 18.66 -1.97
N GLU A 108 6.50 19.72 -1.64
CA GLU A 108 7.14 20.58 -2.64
C GLU A 108 8.08 19.82 -3.59
N GLU A 109 8.81 18.83 -3.08
CA GLU A 109 9.76 18.03 -3.87
C GLU A 109 9.21 16.64 -4.22
N ALA A 110 7.88 16.45 -4.15
CA ALA A 110 7.27 15.16 -4.48
C ALA A 110 7.43 14.84 -5.98
N ILE A 111 7.80 13.61 -6.27
CA ILE A 111 7.76 13.11 -7.65
C ILE A 111 6.33 12.70 -8.00
N ARG A 112 5.98 12.83 -9.28
CA ARG A 112 4.67 12.36 -9.75
C ARG A 112 4.60 10.83 -9.76
N LEU A 113 3.43 10.29 -9.48
CA LEU A 113 3.20 8.84 -9.54
C LEU A 113 3.68 8.22 -10.87
N ALA A 114 3.51 8.93 -11.99
CA ALA A 114 3.95 8.46 -13.31
C ALA A 114 5.48 8.27 -13.41
N ASP A 115 6.25 9.05 -12.65
CA ASP A 115 7.71 9.03 -12.64
C ASP A 115 8.29 8.07 -11.58
N LEU A 116 7.44 7.50 -10.73
CA LEU A 116 7.84 6.55 -9.70
C LEU A 116 8.29 5.22 -10.36
N PRO A 117 9.55 4.80 -10.21
CA PRO A 117 10.00 3.52 -10.77
C PRO A 117 9.46 2.34 -9.95
N ALA A 118 9.32 1.19 -10.61
CA ALA A 118 9.02 -0.06 -9.91
C ALA A 118 10.06 -0.37 -8.83
N ALA A 119 9.61 -0.96 -7.73
CA ALA A 119 10.49 -1.31 -6.62
C ALA A 119 11.47 -2.42 -7.02
N ARG A 120 12.77 -2.18 -6.82
CA ARG A 120 13.85 -3.15 -7.09
C ARG A 120 14.54 -3.63 -5.83
N GLN A 121 14.18 -3.06 -4.69
CA GLN A 121 14.67 -3.39 -3.35
C GLN A 121 13.50 -3.33 -2.38
N ARG A 122 13.73 -3.71 -1.14
CA ARG A 122 12.75 -3.54 -0.08
C ARG A 122 12.28 -2.10 0.00
N THR A 123 11.01 -1.88 -0.24
CA THR A 123 10.39 -0.55 -0.33
C THR A 123 9.16 -0.51 0.56
N ILE A 124 9.04 0.53 1.36
CA ILE A 124 7.91 0.78 2.25
C ILE A 124 7.16 1.99 1.72
N ALA A 125 5.90 1.79 1.34
CA ALA A 125 4.98 2.87 0.98
C ALA A 125 4.23 3.32 2.24
N VAL A 126 4.63 4.45 2.78
CA VAL A 126 4.04 5.07 3.97
C VAL A 126 2.79 5.85 3.56
N LEU A 127 1.69 5.55 4.23
CA LEU A 127 0.40 6.22 4.06
C LEU A 127 0.08 7.00 5.34
N GLY A 128 -0.24 8.26 5.18
CA GLY A 128 -0.56 9.17 6.27
C GLY A 128 -1.96 8.96 6.84
N HIS A 129 -2.26 9.75 7.86
CA HIS A 129 -3.60 9.86 8.43
C HIS A 129 -4.55 10.54 7.44
N GLU A 130 -5.79 10.09 7.35
CA GLU A 130 -6.76 10.52 6.34
C GLU A 130 -7.08 12.03 6.37
N GLN A 131 -6.88 12.68 7.50
CA GLN A 131 -7.16 14.12 7.67
C GLN A 131 -5.91 14.98 7.77
N THR A 132 -4.82 14.45 8.33
CA THR A 132 -3.63 15.25 8.66
C THR A 132 -2.37 14.83 7.89
N GLY A 133 -2.47 13.79 7.06
CA GLY A 133 -1.33 13.31 6.28
C GLY A 133 -0.25 12.59 7.11
N ILE A 134 0.96 12.60 6.60
CA ILE A 134 2.14 12.05 7.29
C ILE A 134 2.64 13.08 8.29
N PRO A 135 2.80 12.75 9.58
CA PRO A 135 3.31 13.69 10.58
C PRO A 135 4.70 14.22 10.22
N PRO A 136 5.01 15.49 10.55
CA PRO A 136 6.29 16.13 10.17
C PRO A 136 7.53 15.33 10.58
N GLU A 137 7.53 14.76 11.77
CA GLU A 137 8.64 13.93 12.28
C GLU A 137 8.85 12.64 11.49
N ALA A 138 7.84 12.19 10.74
CA ALA A 138 7.94 11.03 9.85
C ALA A 138 8.30 11.45 8.42
N VAL A 139 7.97 12.66 8.01
CA VAL A 139 8.37 13.21 6.70
C VAL A 139 9.90 13.24 6.57
N ASP A 140 10.61 13.61 7.62
CA ASP A 140 12.09 13.65 7.68
C ASP A 140 12.74 12.25 7.48
N LEU A 141 11.95 11.20 7.61
CA LEU A 141 12.42 9.82 7.42
C LEU A 141 12.17 9.27 6.00
N LEU A 142 11.49 10.02 5.16
CA LEU A 142 11.20 9.62 3.80
C LEU A 142 12.44 9.79 2.91
N ASP A 143 12.66 8.84 2.01
CA ASP A 143 13.67 8.98 0.96
C ASP A 143 13.09 9.73 -0.26
N VAL A 144 11.76 9.69 -0.43
CA VAL A 144 11.03 10.41 -1.48
C VAL A 144 9.55 10.52 -1.11
N ALA A 145 8.94 11.66 -1.42
CA ALA A 145 7.50 11.84 -1.43
C ALA A 145 6.95 11.60 -2.85
N VAL A 146 5.76 11.04 -2.94
CA VAL A 146 5.07 10.75 -4.21
C VAL A 146 3.71 11.40 -4.19
N GLU A 147 3.46 12.27 -5.17
CA GLU A 147 2.15 12.88 -5.41
C GLU A 147 1.35 12.12 -6.47
N ILE A 148 0.05 12.08 -6.28
CA ILE A 148 -0.91 11.60 -7.27
C ILE A 148 -1.60 12.83 -7.86
N PRO A 149 -1.35 13.19 -9.13
CA PRO A 149 -1.95 14.37 -9.74
C PRO A 149 -3.48 14.27 -9.77
N MET A 150 -4.15 15.34 -9.44
CA MET A 150 -5.61 15.46 -9.48
C MET A 150 -6.02 16.60 -10.40
N ALA A 151 -7.04 16.37 -11.23
CA ALA A 151 -7.59 17.40 -12.13
C ALA A 151 -8.81 18.11 -11.52
N GLY A 152 -9.36 17.60 -10.44
CA GLY A 152 -10.55 18.13 -9.78
C GLY A 152 -10.20 19.16 -8.69
N SER A 153 -11.23 19.65 -7.99
CA SER A 153 -11.11 20.62 -6.89
C SER A 153 -10.87 19.96 -5.51
N GLY A 154 -10.86 18.65 -5.42
CA GLY A 154 -10.61 17.94 -4.16
C GLY A 154 -9.17 18.08 -3.70
N ALA A 155 -8.95 18.23 -2.39
CA ALA A 155 -7.60 18.39 -1.83
C ALA A 155 -6.84 17.05 -1.69
N SER A 156 -7.51 15.90 -1.68
CA SER A 156 -6.89 14.59 -1.49
C SER A 156 -7.73 13.45 -2.04
N LEU A 157 -7.11 12.30 -2.27
CA LEU A 157 -7.77 11.02 -2.51
C LEU A 157 -7.99 10.26 -1.21
N ASN A 158 -8.94 9.32 -1.22
CA ASN A 158 -9.03 8.33 -0.16
C ASN A 158 -7.69 7.59 -0.02
N VAL A 159 -7.20 7.42 1.21
CA VAL A 159 -5.87 6.85 1.50
C VAL A 159 -5.68 5.44 0.95
N ALA A 160 -6.72 4.60 0.94
CA ALA A 160 -6.63 3.26 0.37
C ALA A 160 -6.59 3.28 -1.17
N VAL A 161 -7.26 4.25 -1.80
CA VAL A 161 -7.16 4.47 -3.25
C VAL A 161 -5.76 4.94 -3.61
N ALA A 162 -5.26 5.97 -2.93
CA ALA A 162 -3.91 6.50 -3.13
C ALA A 162 -2.85 5.40 -2.94
N GLY A 163 -2.93 4.67 -1.82
CA GLY A 163 -2.05 3.54 -1.54
C GLY A 163 -2.12 2.44 -2.61
N SER A 164 -3.31 2.14 -3.13
CA SER A 164 -3.47 1.14 -4.19
C SER A 164 -2.77 1.55 -5.48
N LEU A 165 -2.91 2.79 -5.92
CA LEU A 165 -2.24 3.30 -7.11
C LEU A 165 -0.71 3.22 -6.98
N VAL A 166 -0.18 3.67 -5.85
CA VAL A 166 1.26 3.63 -5.59
C VAL A 166 1.79 2.20 -5.50
N LEU A 167 1.05 1.28 -4.86
CA LEU A 167 1.44 -0.12 -4.76
C LEU A 167 1.46 -0.82 -6.13
N TYR A 168 0.47 -0.57 -6.99
CA TYR A 168 0.45 -1.11 -8.35
C TYR A 168 1.63 -0.59 -9.17
N ARG A 169 1.95 0.70 -9.04
CA ARG A 169 3.11 1.31 -9.72
C ARG A 169 4.43 0.71 -9.22
N LEU A 170 4.62 0.61 -7.91
CA LEU A 170 5.82 0.01 -7.30
C LEU A 170 5.97 -1.48 -7.64
N ALA A 171 4.87 -2.20 -7.81
CA ALA A 171 4.88 -3.60 -8.24
C ALA A 171 5.17 -3.78 -9.75
N GLY A 172 5.24 -2.69 -10.52
CA GLY A 172 5.47 -2.72 -11.97
C GLY A 172 4.28 -3.30 -12.74
N LEU A 173 3.06 -3.07 -12.25
CA LEU A 173 1.82 -3.58 -12.86
C LEU A 173 1.08 -2.49 -13.67
N ILE A 174 1.45 -1.24 -13.49
CA ILE A 174 0.99 -0.08 -14.25
C ILE A 174 2.16 0.87 -14.50
#